data_47159cad1538e0f6fdbbc044b38f0089
#
_entry.id   47159cad1538e0f6fdbbc044b38f0089
#
_cell.length_a   1.000
_cell.length_b   1.000
_cell.length_c   1.000
_cell.angle_alpha   90.00
_cell.angle_beta   90.00
_cell.angle_gamma   90.00
#
_symmetry.space_group_name_H-M   'P 1'
#
loop_
_entity.id
_entity.type
_entity.pdbx_description
1 polymer ?
#
loop_
_entity_poly.entity_id
_entity_poly.type
_entity_poly.pdbx_seq_one_letter_code
_entity_poly.pdbx_strand_id
1 'polypeptide(L)'
;MSQEPNYPLQLSKELSLGQQLVAKHLKVMEDSGLLTSTIRNSPSGPQRRIYELKKSFSITLVVAPHLFKEEIVSFGVEPAKSELSEELASIVERRNEIAYFLEKQDIMSPCAEVLSDIDGKLEELEEERLLLLSIRNSVMKEASKTIQQVSDAEARRVLHQAVHEHDRSVSRIAEALNLRDDKVKRAIQKLKQEFEDGYFE
;
A
#
# COMPACT_ATOMS: atom_id res chain seq x y z
N MET A 1 18.22 -4.98 5.98
CA MET A 1 18.38 -4.86 4.50
C MET A 1 17.93 -3.52 3.95
N SER A 2 17.00 -2.86 4.58
CA SER A 2 16.59 -1.49 4.18
C SER A 2 17.64 -0.43 4.55
N GLN A 3 18.37 -0.63 5.62
CA GLN A 3 19.42 0.28 6.08
C GLN A 3 20.80 -0.12 5.54
N GLU A 4 21.12 -1.42 5.59
CA GLU A 4 22.39 -1.96 5.13
C GLU A 4 22.21 -3.30 4.43
N PRO A 5 23.07 -3.62 3.43
CA PRO A 5 23.13 -4.96 2.84
C PRO A 5 23.41 -6.03 3.92
N ASN A 6 22.70 -7.15 3.88
CA ASN A 6 22.77 -8.15 4.93
C ASN A 6 22.87 -9.59 4.37
N TYR A 7 23.24 -10.55 5.20
CA TYR A 7 23.41 -11.95 4.81
C TYR A 7 22.53 -12.89 5.66
N PRO A 8 22.20 -14.11 5.15
CA PRO A 8 21.18 -14.98 5.76
C PRO A 8 21.41 -15.31 7.24
N LEU A 9 22.66 -15.51 7.68
CA LEU A 9 22.97 -15.82 9.07
C LEU A 9 22.69 -14.64 10.01
N GLN A 10 22.99 -13.42 9.59
CA GLN A 10 22.71 -12.24 10.41
C GLN A 10 21.20 -12.01 10.52
N LEU A 11 20.49 -12.05 9.39
CA LEU A 11 19.02 -11.93 9.39
C LEU A 11 18.35 -13.02 10.21
N SER A 12 18.87 -14.26 10.19
CA SER A 12 18.31 -15.34 10.99
C SER A 12 18.41 -15.06 12.50
N LYS A 13 19.50 -14.44 12.93
CA LYS A 13 19.69 -14.02 14.33
C LYS A 13 18.76 -12.85 14.70
N GLU A 14 18.67 -11.83 13.86
CA GLU A 14 17.81 -10.66 14.08
C GLU A 14 16.32 -11.03 14.14
N LEU A 15 15.90 -11.92 13.23
CA LEU A 15 14.50 -12.37 13.13
C LEU A 15 14.17 -13.55 14.05
N SER A 16 15.15 -14.13 14.73
CA SER A 16 14.99 -15.37 15.53
C SER A 16 14.38 -16.52 14.70
N LEU A 17 14.78 -16.65 13.43
CA LEU A 17 14.32 -17.67 12.49
C LEU A 17 15.47 -18.60 12.08
N GLY A 18 15.14 -19.81 11.64
CA GLY A 18 16.14 -20.74 11.11
C GLY A 18 16.81 -20.20 9.84
N GLN A 19 18.15 -20.29 9.75
CA GLN A 19 18.93 -19.74 8.61
C GLN A 19 18.48 -20.30 7.26
N GLN A 20 18.09 -21.58 7.20
CA GLN A 20 17.62 -22.21 5.96
C GLN A 20 16.29 -21.60 5.49
N LEU A 21 15.39 -21.30 6.42
CA LEU A 21 14.12 -20.64 6.12
C LEU A 21 14.36 -19.23 5.58
N VAL A 22 15.20 -18.46 6.25
CA VAL A 22 15.60 -17.11 5.79
C VAL A 22 16.22 -17.17 4.40
N ALA A 23 17.17 -18.09 4.14
CA ALA A 23 17.80 -18.25 2.84
C ALA A 23 16.77 -18.58 1.74
N LYS A 24 15.76 -19.43 2.04
CA LYS A 24 14.68 -19.76 1.11
C LYS A 24 13.85 -18.53 0.77
N HIS A 25 13.45 -17.73 1.75
CA HIS A 25 12.68 -16.50 1.51
C HIS A 25 13.47 -15.46 0.73
N LEU A 26 14.76 -15.27 1.07
CA LEU A 26 15.64 -14.36 0.32
C LEU A 26 15.77 -14.76 -1.15
N LYS A 27 15.84 -16.07 -1.43
CA LYS A 27 15.87 -16.56 -2.81
C LYS A 27 14.57 -16.26 -3.55
N VAL A 28 13.40 -16.48 -2.93
CA VAL A 28 12.09 -16.15 -3.52
C VAL A 28 12.00 -14.65 -3.82
N MET A 29 12.45 -13.79 -2.91
CA MET A 29 12.47 -12.35 -3.11
C MET A 29 13.45 -11.90 -4.20
N GLU A 30 14.59 -12.56 -4.32
CA GLU A 30 15.56 -12.34 -5.40
C GLU A 30 14.97 -12.77 -6.76
N ASP A 31 14.38 -13.97 -6.83
CA ASP A 31 13.74 -14.49 -8.04
C ASP A 31 12.56 -13.63 -8.50
N SER A 32 11.85 -12.98 -7.57
CA SER A 32 10.78 -11.99 -7.85
C SER A 32 11.30 -10.59 -8.22
N GLY A 33 12.61 -10.38 -8.18
CA GLY A 33 13.25 -9.10 -8.52
C GLY A 33 13.11 -8.00 -7.48
N LEU A 34 12.73 -8.34 -6.24
CA LEU A 34 12.70 -7.41 -5.10
C LEU A 34 14.10 -7.19 -4.53
N LEU A 35 14.92 -8.22 -4.52
CA LEU A 35 16.29 -8.19 -4.04
C LEU A 35 17.29 -8.41 -5.17
N THR A 36 18.52 -7.99 -4.92
CA THR A 36 19.71 -8.43 -5.65
C THR A 36 20.70 -9.00 -4.66
N SER A 37 21.57 -9.92 -5.13
CA SER A 37 22.63 -10.45 -4.29
C SER A 37 24.00 -10.35 -4.95
N THR A 38 25.01 -10.15 -4.11
CA THR A 38 26.42 -10.13 -4.50
C THR A 38 27.22 -11.04 -3.57
N ILE A 39 28.27 -11.69 -4.10
CA ILE A 39 29.21 -12.45 -3.29
C ILE A 39 30.34 -11.50 -2.86
N ARG A 40 30.54 -11.36 -1.55
CA ARG A 40 31.62 -10.54 -0.99
C ARG A 40 32.56 -11.39 -0.15
N ASN A 41 33.86 -11.08 -0.22
CA ASN A 41 34.87 -11.70 0.65
C ASN A 41 34.66 -11.21 2.09
N SER A 42 34.76 -12.15 3.04
CA SER A 42 34.74 -11.79 4.46
C SER A 42 36.19 -11.61 4.93
N PRO A 43 36.52 -10.60 5.73
CA PRO A 43 37.86 -10.37 6.23
C PRO A 43 38.43 -11.53 7.07
N SER A 44 37.54 -12.34 7.68
CA SER A 44 37.93 -13.42 8.61
C SER A 44 37.09 -14.67 8.44
N GLY A 45 36.67 -15.01 7.18
CA GLY A 45 35.82 -16.18 6.95
C GLY A 45 35.53 -16.45 5.49
N PRO A 46 34.68 -17.44 5.18
CA PRO A 46 34.31 -17.79 3.82
C PRO A 46 33.54 -16.64 3.15
N GLN A 47 33.52 -16.68 1.84
CA GLN A 47 32.70 -15.73 1.04
C GLN A 47 31.24 -15.78 1.50
N ARG A 48 30.60 -14.59 1.53
CA ARG A 48 29.21 -14.44 1.93
C ARG A 48 28.39 -13.87 0.79
N ARG A 49 27.21 -14.43 0.61
CA ARG A 49 26.20 -13.84 -0.26
C ARG A 49 25.47 -12.77 0.53
N ILE A 50 25.57 -11.52 0.07
CA ILE A 50 24.96 -10.34 0.67
C ILE A 50 23.76 -9.95 -0.19
N TYR A 51 22.65 -9.65 0.44
CA TYR A 51 21.41 -9.26 -0.18
C TYR A 51 21.10 -7.79 0.10
N GLU A 52 20.62 -7.11 -0.89
CA GLU A 52 20.19 -5.70 -0.79
C GLU A 52 18.89 -5.47 -1.59
N LEU A 53 18.10 -4.47 -1.19
CA LEU A 53 16.88 -4.11 -1.88
C LEU A 53 17.22 -3.53 -3.25
N LYS A 54 16.56 -4.03 -4.28
CA LYS A 54 16.68 -3.54 -5.66
C LYS A 54 15.62 -2.47 -5.99
N LYS A 55 14.48 -2.51 -5.30
CA LYS A 55 13.34 -1.62 -5.53
C LYS A 55 12.82 -1.08 -4.22
N SER A 56 12.38 0.17 -4.22
CA SER A 56 11.60 0.75 -3.14
C SER A 56 10.12 0.47 -3.36
N PHE A 57 9.43 0.05 -2.32
CA PHE A 57 8.00 -0.19 -2.36
C PHE A 57 7.36 0.06 -1.00
N SER A 58 6.10 0.43 -1.04
CA SER A 58 5.23 0.57 0.12
C SER A 58 4.20 -0.56 0.12
N ILE A 59 3.94 -1.14 1.28
CA ILE A 59 2.85 -2.11 1.48
C ILE A 59 1.87 -1.47 2.45
N THR A 60 0.62 -1.37 2.03
CA THR A 60 -0.47 -0.86 2.86
C THR A 60 -1.50 -1.97 3.03
N LEU A 61 -1.82 -2.30 4.28
CA LEU A 61 -2.88 -3.23 4.62
C LEU A 61 -3.88 -2.52 5.53
N VAL A 62 -5.13 -2.46 5.09
CA VAL A 62 -6.23 -1.87 5.87
C VAL A 62 -7.27 -2.93 6.12
N VAL A 63 -7.58 -3.17 7.39
CA VAL A 63 -8.59 -4.13 7.82
C VAL A 63 -9.58 -3.44 8.76
N ALA A 64 -10.85 -3.41 8.37
CA ALA A 64 -11.95 -2.88 9.18
C ALA A 64 -13.23 -3.68 8.89
N PRO A 65 -14.29 -3.57 9.68
CA PRO A 65 -15.51 -4.39 9.52
C PRO A 65 -16.13 -4.38 8.12
N HIS A 66 -15.98 -3.28 7.38
CA HIS A 66 -16.51 -3.12 6.03
C HIS A 66 -15.42 -2.74 5.02
N LEU A 67 -14.16 -3.02 5.32
CA LEU A 67 -13.03 -2.64 4.49
C LEU A 67 -11.89 -3.64 4.64
N PHE A 68 -11.54 -4.27 3.53
CA PHE A 68 -10.26 -4.93 3.35
C PHE A 68 -9.59 -4.34 2.12
N LYS A 69 -8.42 -3.77 2.28
CA LYS A 69 -7.61 -3.24 1.18
C LYS A 69 -6.17 -3.64 1.39
N GLU A 70 -5.58 -4.24 0.37
CA GLU A 70 -4.13 -4.37 0.27
C GLU A 70 -3.65 -3.59 -0.94
N GLU A 71 -2.52 -2.95 -0.81
CA GLU A 71 -1.93 -2.15 -1.86
C GLU A 71 -0.41 -2.23 -1.79
N ILE A 72 0.22 -2.54 -2.91
CA ILE A 72 1.67 -2.55 -3.07
C ILE A 72 2.03 -1.55 -4.14
N VAL A 73 2.73 -0.49 -3.75
CA VAL A 73 3.14 0.59 -4.66
C VAL A 73 4.66 0.65 -4.71
N SER A 74 5.22 0.55 -5.91
CA SER A 74 6.65 0.80 -6.11
C SER A 74 6.87 2.30 -6.33
N PHE A 75 7.90 2.86 -5.71
CA PHE A 75 8.27 4.24 -5.88
C PHE A 75 9.76 4.38 -6.22
N GLY A 76 10.08 5.43 -6.97
CA GLY A 76 11.45 5.77 -7.38
C GLY A 76 11.93 7.05 -6.68
N VAL A 77 13.19 7.40 -6.94
CA VAL A 77 13.84 8.59 -6.35
C VAL A 77 13.34 9.91 -6.95
N GLU A 78 12.78 9.87 -8.17
CA GLU A 78 12.26 11.08 -8.82
C GLU A 78 10.79 11.28 -8.49
N PRO A 79 10.42 12.45 -7.95
CA PRO A 79 9.02 12.80 -7.78
C PRO A 79 8.33 12.86 -9.14
N ALA A 80 7.16 12.23 -9.25
CA ALA A 80 6.31 12.46 -10.41
C ALA A 80 6.08 13.98 -10.54
N LYS A 81 6.10 14.51 -11.78
CA LYS A 81 5.76 15.91 -12.08
C LYS A 81 4.26 16.17 -11.90
N SER A 82 3.72 15.92 -10.72
CA SER A 82 2.42 16.41 -10.30
C SER A 82 2.59 17.81 -9.68
N GLU A 83 1.56 18.62 -9.69
CA GLU A 83 1.55 19.88 -8.96
C GLU A 83 1.79 19.58 -7.47
N LEU A 84 3.00 19.88 -7.01
CA LEU A 84 3.40 19.70 -5.62
C LEU A 84 2.74 20.82 -4.80
N SER A 85 2.30 20.53 -3.58
CA SER A 85 1.97 21.57 -2.61
C SER A 85 3.21 22.44 -2.34
N GLU A 86 3.00 23.67 -1.89
CA GLU A 86 4.10 24.59 -1.55
C GLU A 86 5.07 23.99 -0.53
N GLU A 87 4.54 23.25 0.44
CA GLU A 87 5.34 22.53 1.45
C GLU A 87 6.21 21.43 0.85
N LEU A 88 5.64 20.59 -0.03
CA LEU A 88 6.41 19.55 -0.71
C LEU A 88 7.46 20.16 -1.65
N ALA A 89 7.16 21.25 -2.32
CA ALA A 89 8.11 21.98 -3.14
C ALA A 89 9.28 22.48 -2.31
N SER A 90 9.04 23.07 -1.12
CA SER A 90 10.06 23.52 -0.19
C SER A 90 10.95 22.35 0.30
N ILE A 91 10.38 21.21 0.61
CA ILE A 91 11.14 20.00 1.01
C ILE A 91 12.05 19.54 -0.14
N VAL A 92 11.55 19.53 -1.38
CA VAL A 92 12.32 19.14 -2.56
C VAL A 92 13.49 20.12 -2.81
N GLU A 93 13.28 21.42 -2.66
CA GLU A 93 14.33 22.42 -2.77
C GLU A 93 15.43 22.19 -1.73
N ARG A 94 15.08 22.06 -0.47
CA ARG A 94 16.04 21.80 0.63
C ARG A 94 16.78 20.48 0.44
N ARG A 95 16.12 19.42 -0.05
CA ARG A 95 16.80 18.18 -0.43
C ARG A 95 17.92 18.43 -1.44
N ASN A 96 17.69 19.29 -2.44
CA ASN A 96 18.70 19.59 -3.47
C ASN A 96 19.90 20.36 -2.89
N GLU A 97 19.68 21.16 -1.84
CA GLU A 97 20.74 21.87 -1.12
C GLU A 97 21.63 20.95 -0.30
N ILE A 98 21.13 19.81 0.15
CA ILE A 98 21.91 18.81 0.92
C ILE A 98 23.17 18.39 0.15
N ALA A 99 23.10 18.23 -1.18
CA ALA A 99 24.26 17.89 -2.01
C ALA A 99 25.41 18.91 -1.86
N TYR A 100 25.09 20.18 -1.68
CA TYR A 100 26.07 21.26 -1.45
C TYR A 100 26.70 21.20 -0.05
N PHE A 101 25.93 20.80 0.97
CA PHE A 101 26.45 20.65 2.34
C PHE A 101 27.35 19.42 2.50
N LEU A 102 27.14 18.37 1.69
CA LEU A 102 28.03 17.21 1.65
C LEU A 102 29.50 17.56 1.35
N GLU A 103 29.73 18.59 0.53
CA GLU A 103 31.09 19.07 0.22
C GLU A 103 31.74 19.78 1.41
N LYS A 104 30.97 20.31 2.34
CA LYS A 104 31.45 21.11 3.50
C LYS A 104 31.63 20.31 4.81
N GLN A 105 31.45 18.99 4.81
CA GLN A 105 31.58 18.08 5.97
C GLN A 105 30.59 18.34 7.13
N ASP A 106 29.62 19.24 6.99
CA ASP A 106 28.54 19.44 7.98
C ASP A 106 27.23 18.87 7.41
N ILE A 107 27.07 17.57 7.55
CA ILE A 107 25.94 16.82 6.97
C ILE A 107 24.82 16.63 8.00
N MET A 108 25.18 16.55 9.28
CA MET A 108 24.25 16.02 10.31
C MET A 108 23.06 16.94 10.51
N SER A 109 23.27 18.25 10.66
CA SER A 109 22.19 19.19 10.97
C SER A 109 21.21 19.40 9.80
N PRO A 110 21.66 19.74 8.57
CA PRO A 110 20.74 19.92 7.44
C PRO A 110 19.95 18.66 7.08
N CYS A 111 20.58 17.49 7.14
CA CYS A 111 19.88 16.23 6.88
C CYS A 111 18.84 15.93 7.95
N ALA A 112 19.16 16.15 9.25
CA ALA A 112 18.21 15.92 10.33
C ALA A 112 17.00 16.84 10.25
N GLU A 113 17.19 18.11 9.89
CA GLU A 113 16.08 19.06 9.70
C GLU A 113 15.14 18.63 8.56
N VAL A 114 15.71 18.34 7.37
CA VAL A 114 14.90 17.92 6.22
C VAL A 114 14.18 16.58 6.49
N LEU A 115 14.84 15.63 7.16
CA LEU A 115 14.20 14.37 7.54
C LEU A 115 13.08 14.60 8.55
N SER A 116 13.27 15.48 9.53
CA SER A 116 12.22 15.82 10.50
C SER A 116 10.98 16.42 9.84
N ASP A 117 11.18 17.31 8.85
CA ASP A 117 10.06 17.91 8.11
C ASP A 117 9.34 16.88 7.24
N ILE A 118 10.10 15.95 6.61
CA ILE A 118 9.51 14.84 5.85
C ILE A 118 8.68 13.94 6.78
N ASP A 119 9.24 13.55 7.92
CA ASP A 119 8.58 12.67 8.87
C ASP A 119 7.32 13.32 9.45
N GLY A 120 7.38 14.62 9.79
CA GLY A 120 6.22 15.39 10.24
C GLY A 120 5.10 15.44 9.18
N LYS A 121 5.47 15.65 7.90
CA LYS A 121 4.48 15.66 6.82
C LYS A 121 3.89 14.28 6.54
N LEU A 122 4.68 13.22 6.67
CA LEU A 122 4.17 11.85 6.53
C LEU A 122 3.21 11.49 7.67
N GLU A 123 3.48 11.94 8.90
CA GLU A 123 2.61 11.74 10.05
C GLU A 123 1.26 12.46 9.86
N GLU A 124 1.28 13.74 9.45
CA GLU A 124 0.07 14.51 9.13
C GLU A 124 -0.80 13.82 8.06
N LEU A 125 -0.19 13.39 6.95
CA LEU A 125 -0.89 12.68 5.89
C LEU A 125 -1.46 11.33 6.34
N GLU A 126 -0.78 10.62 7.24
CA GLU A 126 -1.29 9.37 7.78
C GLU A 126 -2.46 9.60 8.75
N GLU A 127 -2.45 10.66 9.56
CA GLU A 127 -3.58 11.06 10.41
C GLU A 127 -4.81 11.41 9.57
N GLU A 128 -4.66 12.23 8.52
CA GLU A 128 -5.75 12.54 7.57
C GLU A 128 -6.28 11.26 6.91
N ARG A 129 -5.39 10.38 6.49
CA ARG A 129 -5.75 9.10 5.89
C ARG A 129 -6.58 8.23 6.85
N LEU A 130 -6.16 8.11 8.11
CA LEU A 130 -6.88 7.34 9.13
C LEU A 130 -8.25 7.92 9.42
N LEU A 131 -8.39 9.26 9.45
CA LEU A 131 -9.66 9.93 9.60
C LEU A 131 -10.60 9.60 8.43
N LEU A 132 -10.12 9.70 7.19
CA LEU A 132 -10.90 9.35 5.99
C LEU A 132 -11.34 7.88 5.99
N LEU A 133 -10.47 6.96 6.42
CA LEU A 133 -10.83 5.54 6.56
C LEU A 133 -11.90 5.33 7.63
N SER A 134 -11.85 6.05 8.75
CA SER A 134 -12.87 6.01 9.79
C SER A 134 -14.22 6.51 9.27
N ILE A 135 -14.24 7.65 8.58
CA ILE A 135 -15.45 8.20 7.95
C ILE A 135 -16.01 7.21 6.93
N ARG A 136 -15.17 6.67 6.05
CA ARG A 136 -15.57 5.66 5.06
C ARG A 136 -16.20 4.43 5.73
N ASN A 137 -15.59 3.92 6.78
CA ASN A 137 -16.14 2.78 7.53
C ASN A 137 -17.50 3.10 8.17
N SER A 138 -17.67 4.33 8.68
CA SER A 138 -18.96 4.80 9.23
C SER A 138 -20.04 4.86 8.15
N VAL A 139 -19.73 5.42 6.97
CA VAL A 139 -20.66 5.46 5.83
C VAL A 139 -21.05 4.05 5.39
N MET A 140 -20.08 3.14 5.27
CA MET A 140 -20.37 1.74 4.91
C MET A 140 -21.20 1.00 5.96
N LYS A 141 -21.02 1.32 7.24
CA LYS A 141 -21.85 0.78 8.32
C LYS A 141 -23.31 1.21 8.18
N GLU A 142 -23.57 2.48 7.88
CA GLU A 142 -24.93 2.98 7.65
C GLU A 142 -25.53 2.37 6.37
N ALA A 143 -24.78 2.36 5.27
CA ALA A 143 -25.21 1.70 4.04
C ALA A 143 -25.56 0.21 4.25
N SER A 144 -24.76 -0.49 5.04
CA SER A 144 -24.98 -1.91 5.34
C SER A 144 -26.32 -2.17 6.07
N LYS A 145 -26.79 -1.23 6.89
CA LYS A 145 -28.12 -1.35 7.54
C LYS A 145 -29.24 -1.37 6.51
N THR A 146 -29.18 -0.50 5.52
CA THR A 146 -30.16 -0.45 4.42
C THR A 146 -30.02 -1.68 3.53
N ILE A 147 -28.79 -2.07 3.19
CA ILE A 147 -28.52 -3.26 2.38
C ILE A 147 -29.05 -4.54 3.02
N GLN A 148 -29.00 -4.65 4.35
CA GLN A 148 -29.54 -5.83 5.07
C GLN A 148 -31.06 -5.95 4.96
N GLN A 149 -31.79 -4.89 4.63
CA GLN A 149 -33.25 -4.92 4.43
C GLN A 149 -33.62 -5.54 3.08
N VAL A 150 -32.70 -5.64 2.13
CA VAL A 150 -32.93 -6.31 0.85
C VAL A 150 -33.16 -7.80 1.06
N SER A 151 -34.32 -8.30 0.61
CA SER A 151 -34.75 -9.67 0.83
C SER A 151 -33.87 -10.72 0.10
N ASP A 152 -33.50 -10.42 -1.15
CA ASP A 152 -32.73 -11.30 -2.03
C ASP A 152 -31.24 -11.26 -1.68
N ALA A 153 -30.66 -12.41 -1.31
CA ALA A 153 -29.26 -12.51 -0.89
C ALA A 153 -28.25 -12.18 -2.03
N GLU A 154 -28.57 -12.48 -3.28
CA GLU A 154 -27.72 -12.18 -4.43
C GLU A 154 -27.78 -10.68 -4.74
N ALA A 155 -28.96 -10.07 -4.68
CA ALA A 155 -29.15 -8.64 -4.81
C ALA A 155 -28.42 -7.85 -3.71
N ARG A 156 -28.48 -8.32 -2.45
CA ARG A 156 -27.69 -7.72 -1.34
C ARG A 156 -26.19 -7.70 -1.64
N ARG A 157 -25.63 -8.81 -2.13
CA ARG A 157 -24.19 -8.89 -2.46
C ARG A 157 -23.83 -7.92 -3.58
N VAL A 158 -24.66 -7.85 -4.62
CA VAL A 158 -24.46 -6.93 -5.75
C VAL A 158 -24.54 -5.47 -5.28
N LEU A 159 -25.53 -5.12 -4.47
CA LEU A 159 -25.67 -3.77 -3.91
C LEU A 159 -24.48 -3.40 -3.01
N HIS A 160 -24.08 -4.30 -2.12
CA HIS A 160 -22.91 -4.09 -1.26
C HIS A 160 -21.64 -3.81 -2.09
N GLN A 161 -21.40 -4.60 -3.14
CA GLN A 161 -20.25 -4.44 -4.01
C GLN A 161 -20.29 -3.12 -4.78
N ALA A 162 -21.46 -2.75 -5.31
CA ALA A 162 -21.65 -1.49 -6.03
C ALA A 162 -21.39 -0.26 -5.15
N VAL A 163 -21.81 -0.31 -3.88
CA VAL A 163 -21.55 0.77 -2.90
C VAL A 163 -20.08 0.79 -2.49
N HIS A 164 -19.49 -0.39 -2.28
CA HIS A 164 -18.10 -0.52 -1.79
C HIS A 164 -17.08 0.04 -2.79
N GLU A 165 -17.24 -0.25 -4.08
CA GLU A 165 -16.27 0.12 -5.11
C GLU A 165 -16.64 1.42 -5.85
N HIS A 166 -17.77 2.05 -5.52
CA HIS A 166 -18.29 3.22 -6.25
C HIS A 166 -18.47 2.98 -7.76
N ASP A 167 -18.52 1.72 -8.16
CA ASP A 167 -18.65 1.32 -9.56
C ASP A 167 -19.96 0.57 -9.78
N ARG A 168 -20.77 1.11 -10.69
CA ARG A 168 -22.05 0.51 -11.10
C ARG A 168 -21.92 -0.36 -12.36
N SER A 169 -20.70 -0.57 -12.83
CA SER A 169 -20.43 -1.40 -14.02
C SER A 169 -20.76 -2.86 -13.74
N VAL A 170 -21.68 -3.41 -14.52
CA VAL A 170 -22.09 -4.82 -14.42
C VAL A 170 -20.89 -5.75 -14.51
N SER A 171 -19.98 -5.50 -15.44
CA SER A 171 -18.82 -6.37 -15.69
C SER A 171 -17.86 -6.39 -14.49
N ARG A 172 -17.57 -5.25 -13.87
CA ARG A 172 -16.69 -5.18 -12.69
C ARG A 172 -17.31 -5.84 -11.47
N ILE A 173 -18.61 -5.59 -11.24
CA ILE A 173 -19.34 -6.26 -10.15
C ILE A 173 -19.37 -7.78 -10.38
N ALA A 174 -19.57 -8.22 -11.60
CA ALA A 174 -19.58 -9.64 -11.97
C ALA A 174 -18.21 -10.29 -11.70
N GLU A 175 -17.13 -9.64 -12.10
CA GLU A 175 -15.75 -10.07 -11.85
C GLU A 175 -15.45 -10.15 -10.35
N ALA A 176 -15.72 -9.09 -9.59
CA ALA A 176 -15.45 -9.01 -8.16
C ALA A 176 -16.23 -10.06 -7.34
N LEU A 177 -17.46 -10.37 -7.74
CA LEU A 177 -18.30 -11.37 -7.05
C LEU A 177 -18.17 -12.78 -7.63
N ASN A 178 -17.37 -12.97 -8.69
CA ASN A 178 -17.29 -14.21 -9.47
C ASN A 178 -18.67 -14.69 -9.92
N LEU A 179 -19.46 -13.77 -10.47
CA LEU A 179 -20.79 -14.01 -11.02
C LEU A 179 -20.79 -13.78 -12.53
N ARG A 180 -21.82 -14.30 -13.21
CA ARG A 180 -22.05 -13.98 -14.62
C ARG A 180 -22.82 -12.65 -14.74
N ASP A 181 -22.58 -11.90 -15.79
CA ASP A 181 -23.21 -10.60 -16.06
C ASP A 181 -24.74 -10.67 -16.04
N ASP A 182 -25.33 -11.75 -16.56
CA ASP A 182 -26.79 -11.93 -16.57
C ASP A 182 -27.38 -12.03 -15.15
N LYS A 183 -26.65 -12.60 -14.20
CA LYS A 183 -27.07 -12.65 -12.80
C LYS A 183 -27.00 -11.28 -12.14
N VAL A 184 -25.91 -10.55 -12.37
CA VAL A 184 -25.77 -9.17 -11.86
C VAL A 184 -26.87 -8.27 -12.40
N LYS A 185 -27.17 -8.34 -13.72
CA LYS A 185 -28.28 -7.58 -14.33
C LYS A 185 -29.62 -7.89 -13.70
N ARG A 186 -29.94 -9.17 -13.45
CA ARG A 186 -31.18 -9.58 -12.76
C ARG A 186 -31.24 -9.07 -11.33
N ALA A 187 -30.12 -9.13 -10.60
CA ALA A 187 -30.05 -8.60 -9.25
C ALA A 187 -30.30 -7.09 -9.21
N ILE A 188 -29.69 -6.32 -10.11
CA ILE A 188 -29.93 -4.88 -10.26
C ILE A 188 -31.39 -4.59 -10.60
N GLN A 189 -32.01 -5.38 -11.48
CA GLN A 189 -33.41 -5.21 -11.83
C GLN A 189 -34.34 -5.46 -10.63
N LYS A 190 -34.07 -6.46 -9.80
CA LYS A 190 -34.79 -6.71 -8.55
C LYS A 190 -34.62 -5.53 -7.57
N LEU A 191 -33.41 -5.02 -7.41
CA LEU A 191 -33.14 -3.86 -6.57
C LEU A 191 -33.92 -2.62 -7.01
N LYS A 192 -33.99 -2.35 -8.32
CA LYS A 192 -34.82 -1.26 -8.86
C LYS A 192 -36.31 -1.41 -8.50
N GLN A 193 -36.85 -2.64 -8.56
CA GLN A 193 -38.23 -2.91 -8.19
C GLN A 193 -38.46 -2.79 -6.65
N GLU A 194 -37.48 -3.15 -5.82
CA GLU A 194 -37.59 -3.11 -4.37
C GLU A 194 -37.41 -1.69 -3.78
N PHE A 195 -36.66 -0.82 -4.47
CA PHE A 195 -36.35 0.55 -4.00
C PHE A 195 -37.06 1.67 -4.81
N GLU A 196 -38.11 1.38 -5.59
CA GLU A 196 -38.86 2.36 -6.38
C GLU A 196 -37.97 3.47 -6.97
N ASP A 197 -37.30 3.17 -8.08
CA ASP A 197 -36.66 4.11 -9.02
C ASP A 197 -35.64 5.17 -8.52
N GLY A 198 -35.26 5.19 -7.27
CA GLY A 198 -34.42 6.27 -6.72
C GLY A 198 -32.89 6.04 -6.65
N TYR A 199 -32.41 4.82 -6.78
CA TYR A 199 -31.01 4.50 -6.47
C TYR A 199 -30.11 4.12 -7.65
N PHE A 200 -30.66 3.97 -8.86
CA PHE A 200 -29.90 3.50 -10.04
C PHE A 200 -30.23 4.32 -11.30
N GLU A 201 -30.10 5.63 -11.25
CA GLU A 201 -29.99 6.46 -12.46
C GLU A 201 -28.54 6.66 -12.88
#